data_f35c5ed2e2d0d61d7927f29be4d72531
#
_entry.id   f35c5ed2e2d0d61d7927f29be4d72531
#
_cell.length_a   1.000
_cell.length_b   1.000
_cell.length_c   1.000
_cell.angle_alpha   90.00
_cell.angle_beta   90.00
_cell.angle_gamma   90.00
#
_symmetry.space_group_name_H-M   'P 1'
#
loop_
_entity.id
_entity.type
_entity.pdbx_description
1 polymer ?
#
loop_
_entity_poly.entity_id
_entity_poly.type
_entity_poly.pdbx_seq_one_letter_code
_entity_poly.pdbx_strand_id
1 'polypeptide(L)'
;MKNLVIILPALFLLFSCTEDKAGPPFELELPLTENTGQLPPILALNMEGNYVFEAEYPGEPTELPDGLKEGEVIHGILDLEQYVVQGFAAGFIDSSVYARNMMLIDEETVTEEWVDVIFTVAVGEDENGDMMVYVEDEMGQFDEENPVYFEPNTVEFQDNVFEVMEANVIAQMEYFNGKDIVNHQGPASLLYLSDTKPSESLQLYFDHLRMGTWTVNDQTFDVALIKESAPPYRIEPYTYFYIDLDEDGKFDIMEDGFEAYPVTEPYNIAGESWKISEMAADGSSITIVQSEEKVDPKVALRPGTEAPNFTAETLNGEEISLSDLRGKYVMIDFWGTWCGPCIEALPVIKEAYATYSGENFEIVGIANEPSLQRFEDFVEREDIKWPQIPEIYEEDSEIQELYFVNSYPTYYLVNPDGEIVEYGMALSAGNLMETLAKYLE
;
A
#
# COMPACT_ATOMS: atom_id res chain seq x y z
N MET A 1 9.06 -21.07 86.28
CA MET A 1 8.60 -21.38 84.94
C MET A 1 8.05 -20.07 84.36
N LYS A 2 8.77 -19.48 83.46
CA LYS A 2 8.51 -18.12 82.90
C LYS A 2 7.59 -18.28 81.73
N ASN A 3 6.40 -17.65 81.79
CA ASN A 3 5.49 -17.50 80.66
C ASN A 3 5.98 -16.33 79.78
N LEU A 4 6.33 -16.65 78.54
CA LEU A 4 6.69 -15.68 77.54
C LEU A 4 5.41 -15.30 76.75
N VAL A 5 4.94 -14.11 76.93
CA VAL A 5 3.84 -13.53 76.11
C VAL A 5 4.46 -12.89 74.89
N ILE A 6 4.18 -13.45 73.70
CA ILE A 6 4.58 -12.89 72.42
C ILE A 6 3.46 -11.92 72.00
N ILE A 7 3.74 -10.63 71.98
CA ILE A 7 2.89 -9.60 71.39
C ILE A 7 3.28 -9.51 69.91
N LEU A 8 2.39 -9.90 69.00
CA LEU A 8 2.52 -9.60 67.58
C LEU A 8 2.11 -8.12 67.34
N PRO A 9 2.90 -7.32 66.66
CA PRO A 9 2.45 -6.02 66.21
C PRO A 9 1.53 -6.21 64.99
N ALA A 10 0.33 -5.62 65.06
CA ALA A 10 -0.58 -5.50 63.95
C ALA A 10 0.05 -4.56 62.89
N LEU A 11 0.35 -5.17 61.77
CA LEU A 11 0.83 -4.43 60.59
C LEU A 11 -0.39 -3.74 59.92
N PHE A 12 -0.54 -2.43 60.16
CA PHE A 12 -1.43 -1.59 59.39
C PHE A 12 -0.86 -1.46 57.98
N LEU A 13 -1.40 -2.20 57.02
CA LEU A 13 -1.20 -1.92 55.61
C LEU A 13 -1.96 -0.63 55.25
N LEU A 14 -1.26 0.49 55.28
CA LEU A 14 -1.66 1.68 54.58
C LEU A 14 -1.58 1.41 53.09
N PHE A 15 -2.71 1.17 52.46
CA PHE A 15 -2.81 1.34 51.03
C PHE A 15 -2.60 2.82 50.70
N SER A 16 -1.36 3.18 50.39
CA SER A 16 -1.05 4.39 49.68
C SER A 16 -1.52 4.13 48.22
N CYS A 17 -2.57 4.84 47.81
CA CYS A 17 -2.78 5.07 46.40
C CYS A 17 -1.57 5.88 45.90
N THR A 18 -0.56 5.20 45.39
CA THR A 18 0.39 5.84 44.51
C THR A 18 -0.36 6.10 43.21
N GLU A 19 -0.56 7.36 42.90
CA GLU A 19 -0.80 7.77 41.51
C GLU A 19 0.27 7.04 40.68
N ASP A 20 -0.14 6.15 39.83
CA ASP A 20 0.72 5.60 38.77
C ASP A 20 1.21 6.82 37.98
N LYS A 21 2.43 7.25 38.29
CA LYS A 21 3.15 8.07 37.32
C LYS A 21 3.37 7.16 36.16
N ALA A 22 2.64 7.43 35.08
CA ALA A 22 2.96 6.86 33.78
C ALA A 22 4.48 6.96 33.60
N GLY A 23 5.13 5.82 33.39
CA GLY A 23 6.55 5.79 33.02
C GLY A 23 6.74 6.64 31.76
N PRO A 24 7.97 7.00 31.41
CA PRO A 24 8.22 7.64 30.13
C PRO A 24 7.57 6.79 29.03
N PRO A 25 7.03 7.43 27.97
CA PRO A 25 6.42 6.69 26.87
C PRO A 25 7.40 5.61 26.40
N PHE A 26 6.89 4.40 26.19
CA PHE A 26 7.70 3.31 25.68
C PHE A 26 8.21 3.69 24.29
N GLU A 27 9.51 3.68 24.12
CA GLU A 27 10.21 3.99 22.88
C GLU A 27 11.08 2.79 22.54
N LEU A 28 10.91 2.24 21.34
CA LEU A 28 11.65 1.10 20.85
C LEU A 28 12.25 1.45 19.49
N GLU A 29 13.56 1.41 19.40
CA GLU A 29 14.26 1.40 18.10
C GLU A 29 14.25 -0.03 17.56
N LEU A 30 13.62 -0.23 16.40
CA LEU A 30 13.51 -1.50 15.73
C LEU A 30 14.53 -1.56 14.58
N PRO A 31 15.60 -2.38 14.68
CA PRO A 31 16.55 -2.52 13.59
C PRO A 31 15.92 -3.32 12.44
N LEU A 32 16.06 -2.83 11.23
CA LEU A 32 15.64 -3.47 10.00
C LEU A 32 16.86 -3.84 9.15
N THR A 33 16.83 -5.00 8.55
CA THR A 33 17.89 -5.49 7.66
C THR A 33 17.38 -5.57 6.24
N GLU A 34 18.24 -5.24 5.29
CA GLU A 34 17.93 -5.42 3.88
C GLU A 34 17.70 -6.90 3.58
N ASN A 35 16.58 -7.21 2.95
CA ASN A 35 16.30 -8.54 2.45
C ASN A 35 16.54 -8.57 0.94
N THR A 36 17.60 -9.25 0.51
CA THR A 36 17.91 -9.48 -0.91
C THR A 36 17.23 -10.73 -1.47
N GLY A 37 16.33 -11.36 -0.70
CA GLY A 37 15.47 -12.43 -1.18
C GLY A 37 14.40 -11.85 -2.11
N GLN A 38 14.05 -12.61 -3.15
CA GLN A 38 12.98 -12.23 -4.07
C GLN A 38 11.74 -11.79 -3.29
N LEU A 39 11.41 -10.51 -3.38
CA LEU A 39 10.06 -10.05 -3.12
C LEU A 39 9.13 -10.82 -4.04
N PRO A 40 7.94 -11.22 -3.59
CA PRO A 40 6.87 -11.37 -4.55
C PRO A 40 6.82 -10.03 -5.30
N PRO A 41 6.70 -10.04 -6.62
CA PRO A 41 6.69 -8.82 -7.39
C PRO A 41 5.61 -7.90 -6.83
N ILE A 42 6.01 -6.88 -6.09
CA ILE A 42 5.13 -5.79 -5.71
C ILE A 42 4.94 -5.02 -7.00
N LEU A 43 3.97 -5.44 -7.76
CA LEU A 43 3.53 -4.70 -8.89
C LEU A 43 2.52 -3.67 -8.43
N ALA A 44 3.01 -2.60 -7.89
CA ALA A 44 2.36 -1.35 -8.13
C ALA A 44 2.59 -1.00 -9.61
N LEU A 45 1.80 -1.60 -10.48
CA LEU A 45 1.54 -1.03 -11.80
C LEU A 45 0.77 0.28 -11.58
N ASN A 46 1.42 1.23 -10.93
CA ASN A 46 0.93 2.58 -10.87
C ASN A 46 1.21 3.21 -12.23
N MET A 47 0.38 2.86 -13.23
CA MET A 47 0.46 3.39 -14.58
C MET A 47 0.26 4.90 -14.64
N GLU A 48 -0.13 5.54 -13.53
CA GLU A 48 -0.28 7.00 -13.40
C GLU A 48 0.95 7.69 -12.81
N GLY A 49 1.93 6.94 -12.30
CA GLY A 49 3.12 7.46 -11.64
C GLY A 49 4.37 7.55 -12.50
N ASN A 50 4.29 7.38 -13.81
CA ASN A 50 5.41 7.63 -14.70
C ASN A 50 5.76 9.12 -14.69
N TYR A 51 6.52 9.54 -13.68
CA TYR A 51 7.21 10.82 -13.69
C TYR A 51 8.42 10.75 -14.64
N VAL A 52 8.20 10.25 -15.86
CA VAL A 52 9.06 10.60 -16.98
C VAL A 52 8.70 12.05 -17.31
N PHE A 53 9.26 12.96 -16.54
CA PHE A 53 9.28 14.33 -17.00
C PHE A 53 10.24 14.35 -18.19
N GLU A 54 9.78 14.87 -19.34
CA GLU A 54 10.63 15.65 -20.23
C GLU A 54 11.10 16.88 -19.44
N ALA A 55 11.84 16.65 -18.35
CA ALA A 55 12.54 17.72 -17.68
C ALA A 55 13.62 18.13 -18.66
N GLU A 56 13.60 19.40 -19.10
CA GLU A 56 14.79 20.00 -19.67
C GLU A 56 15.86 19.97 -18.57
N TYR A 57 16.54 18.82 -18.47
CA TYR A 57 17.70 18.67 -17.61
C TYR A 57 18.76 19.66 -18.10
N PRO A 58 19.34 20.49 -17.23
CA PRO A 58 20.38 21.46 -17.62
C PRO A 58 21.75 20.77 -17.86
N GLY A 59 21.77 19.56 -18.35
CA GLY A 59 22.92 18.77 -18.75
C GLY A 59 22.99 18.63 -20.26
N GLU A 60 24.19 18.43 -20.80
CA GLU A 60 24.36 18.09 -22.21
C GLU A 60 23.67 16.75 -22.50
N PRO A 61 23.05 16.56 -23.70
CA PRO A 61 22.50 15.26 -24.05
C PRO A 61 23.61 14.22 -23.96
N THR A 62 23.40 13.20 -23.14
CA THR A 62 24.31 12.08 -22.99
C THR A 62 24.39 11.34 -24.33
N GLU A 63 25.59 11.18 -24.91
CA GLU A 63 25.78 10.44 -26.15
C GLU A 63 25.43 8.95 -25.90
N LEU A 64 24.78 8.33 -26.88
CA LEU A 64 24.49 6.89 -26.80
C LEU A 64 25.79 6.10 -26.79
N PRO A 65 25.89 5.05 -25.95
CA PRO A 65 27.01 4.11 -25.95
C PRO A 65 27.22 3.43 -27.32
N ASP A 66 28.48 3.21 -27.68
CA ASP A 66 28.86 2.59 -28.96
C ASP A 66 28.23 1.20 -29.19
N GLY A 67 27.80 0.50 -28.14
CA GLY A 67 27.19 -0.83 -28.21
C GLY A 67 25.75 -0.84 -28.72
N LEU A 68 25.06 0.31 -28.76
CA LEU A 68 23.66 0.41 -29.21
C LEU A 68 23.58 0.75 -30.69
N LYS A 69 22.86 -0.07 -31.45
CA LYS A 69 22.59 0.19 -32.87
C LYS A 69 21.43 1.19 -33.05
N GLU A 70 20.38 1.00 -32.29
CA GLU A 70 19.25 1.91 -32.17
C GLU A 70 18.92 2.02 -30.68
N GLY A 71 18.84 3.23 -30.15
CA GLY A 71 18.60 3.40 -28.72
C GLY A 71 18.18 4.83 -28.36
N GLU A 72 17.85 4.98 -27.13
CA GLU A 72 17.45 6.23 -26.51
C GLU A 72 18.01 6.36 -25.09
N VAL A 73 18.24 7.59 -24.65
CA VAL A 73 18.60 7.86 -23.26
C VAL A 73 17.33 8.24 -22.52
N ILE A 74 17.10 7.59 -21.38
CA ILE A 74 15.92 7.78 -20.53
C ILE A 74 16.39 8.25 -19.16
N HIS A 75 15.76 9.32 -18.66
CA HIS A 75 16.04 9.86 -17.34
C HIS A 75 14.83 9.66 -16.44
N GLY A 76 15.06 9.22 -15.20
CA GLY A 76 14.04 9.09 -14.16
C GLY A 76 14.42 9.95 -12.95
N ILE A 77 13.45 10.61 -12.35
CA ILE A 77 13.64 11.35 -11.11
C ILE A 77 13.30 10.42 -9.95
N LEU A 78 14.27 10.14 -9.08
CA LEU A 78 14.14 9.23 -7.97
C LEU A 78 13.59 9.87 -6.69
N ASP A 79 13.84 11.17 -6.51
CA ASP A 79 13.31 11.98 -5.42
C ASP A 79 12.74 13.28 -5.99
N LEU A 80 11.43 13.29 -6.22
CA LEU A 80 10.75 14.44 -6.81
C LEU A 80 10.79 15.66 -5.91
N GLU A 81 10.70 15.47 -4.60
CA GLU A 81 10.69 16.56 -3.64
C GLU A 81 12.03 17.29 -3.64
N GLN A 82 13.11 16.55 -3.54
CA GLN A 82 14.47 17.08 -3.62
C GLN A 82 14.71 17.76 -4.98
N TYR A 83 14.26 17.14 -6.09
CA TYR A 83 14.40 17.73 -7.44
C TYR A 83 13.68 19.07 -7.56
N VAL A 84 12.47 19.19 -7.00
CA VAL A 84 11.68 20.45 -7.02
C VAL A 84 12.38 21.54 -6.22
N VAL A 85 12.89 21.24 -5.03
CA VAL A 85 13.55 22.23 -4.16
C VAL A 85 14.83 22.73 -4.78
N GLN A 86 15.73 21.85 -5.19
CA GLN A 86 17.00 22.23 -5.80
C GLN A 86 16.82 22.89 -7.17
N GLY A 87 15.83 22.47 -7.95
CA GLY A 87 15.50 23.04 -9.25
C GLY A 87 14.93 24.43 -9.16
N PHE A 88 14.14 24.72 -8.12
CA PHE A 88 13.68 26.06 -7.82
C PHE A 88 14.83 26.97 -7.37
N ALA A 89 15.68 26.50 -6.48
CA ALA A 89 16.88 27.22 -6.03
C ALA A 89 17.84 27.53 -7.21
N ALA A 90 18.00 26.60 -8.15
CA ALA A 90 18.79 26.77 -9.36
C ALA A 90 18.10 27.60 -10.46
N GLY A 91 16.79 27.85 -10.36
CA GLY A 91 16.04 28.73 -11.22
C GLY A 91 15.49 28.10 -12.53
N PHE A 92 15.46 26.79 -12.65
CA PHE A 92 14.82 26.09 -13.78
C PHE A 92 13.42 25.54 -13.48
N ILE A 93 13.02 25.48 -12.21
CA ILE A 93 11.65 25.22 -11.80
C ILE A 93 10.95 26.54 -11.48
N ASP A 94 9.77 26.75 -12.03
CA ASP A 94 9.00 27.98 -11.80
C ASP A 94 8.30 27.98 -10.43
N SER A 95 7.98 29.19 -9.95
CA SER A 95 7.38 29.37 -8.62
C SER A 95 5.99 28.74 -8.47
N SER A 96 5.27 28.46 -9.54
CA SER A 96 3.94 27.83 -9.46
C SER A 96 4.05 26.31 -9.25
N VAL A 97 5.02 25.68 -9.89
CA VAL A 97 5.36 24.26 -9.67
C VAL A 97 5.89 24.07 -8.25
N TYR A 98 6.86 24.92 -7.85
CA TYR A 98 7.39 24.88 -6.49
C TYR A 98 6.30 25.04 -5.43
N ALA A 99 5.47 26.09 -5.53
CA ALA A 99 4.42 26.36 -4.53
C ALA A 99 3.37 25.23 -4.43
N ARG A 100 3.10 24.53 -5.53
CA ARG A 100 2.17 23.40 -5.53
C ARG A 100 2.73 22.21 -4.76
N ASN A 101 4.00 21.91 -4.94
CA ASN A 101 4.64 20.76 -4.31
C ASN A 101 5.02 21.03 -2.84
N MET A 102 5.39 22.29 -2.50
CA MET A 102 5.77 22.67 -1.13
C MET A 102 4.68 22.43 -0.07
N MET A 103 3.42 22.23 -0.45
CA MET A 103 2.37 21.85 0.50
C MET A 103 2.52 20.42 1.02
N LEU A 104 3.33 19.61 0.36
CA LEU A 104 3.53 18.19 0.65
C LEU A 104 4.97 17.89 1.09
N ILE A 105 5.90 18.84 0.94
CA ILE A 105 7.33 18.64 1.22
C ILE A 105 7.65 18.98 2.68
N ASP A 106 8.32 18.08 3.35
CA ASP A 106 8.94 18.33 4.64
C ASP A 106 10.28 19.04 4.45
N GLU A 107 10.39 20.31 4.86
CA GLU A 107 11.59 21.13 4.72
C GLU A 107 12.82 20.55 5.44
N GLU A 108 12.64 19.66 6.42
CA GLU A 108 13.75 19.02 7.15
C GLU A 108 14.37 17.86 6.35
N THR A 109 13.69 17.36 5.33
CA THR A 109 14.10 16.19 4.53
C THR A 109 14.68 16.53 3.16
N VAL A 110 14.73 17.81 2.81
CA VAL A 110 15.26 18.31 1.53
C VAL A 110 16.29 19.41 1.74
N THR A 111 17.11 19.67 0.73
CA THR A 111 18.12 20.73 0.76
C THR A 111 18.15 21.54 -0.54
N GLU A 112 18.58 22.82 -0.47
CA GLU A 112 18.83 23.64 -1.67
C GLU A 112 20.16 23.26 -2.36
N GLU A 113 21.01 22.46 -1.72
CA GLU A 113 22.22 21.91 -2.34
C GLU A 113 21.86 20.92 -3.43
N TRP A 114 22.73 20.81 -4.42
CA TRP A 114 22.50 19.84 -5.49
C TRP A 114 22.72 18.41 -4.99
N VAL A 115 21.72 17.57 -5.19
CA VAL A 115 21.71 16.13 -4.90
C VAL A 115 21.43 15.41 -6.21
N ASP A 116 22.19 14.40 -6.56
CA ASP A 116 21.95 13.63 -7.78
C ASP A 116 20.83 12.62 -7.59
N VAL A 117 19.63 13.10 -7.82
CA VAL A 117 18.39 12.31 -7.73
C VAL A 117 17.90 11.84 -9.10
N ILE A 118 18.77 11.89 -10.11
CA ILE A 118 18.41 11.49 -11.47
C ILE A 118 19.08 10.17 -11.80
N PHE A 119 18.28 9.21 -12.20
CA PHE A 119 18.74 7.94 -12.71
C PHE A 119 18.69 7.97 -14.23
N THR A 120 19.83 7.71 -14.88
CA THR A 120 19.97 7.77 -16.32
C THR A 120 20.33 6.41 -16.87
N VAL A 121 19.62 5.98 -17.91
CA VAL A 121 19.93 4.76 -18.65
C VAL A 121 19.94 5.01 -20.15
N ALA A 122 20.78 4.29 -20.87
CA ALA A 122 20.71 4.17 -22.33
C ALA A 122 20.16 2.78 -22.67
N VAL A 123 19.03 2.73 -23.34
CA VAL A 123 18.32 1.49 -23.69
C VAL A 123 18.21 1.37 -25.20
N GLY A 124 18.44 0.17 -25.74
CA GLY A 124 18.31 -0.06 -27.16
C GLY A 124 18.69 -1.47 -27.59
N GLU A 125 18.72 -1.71 -28.89
CA GLU A 125 19.11 -2.97 -29.47
C GLU A 125 20.61 -3.02 -29.76
N ASP A 126 21.20 -4.19 -29.55
CA ASP A 126 22.55 -4.51 -30.01
C ASP A 126 22.61 -4.84 -31.52
N GLU A 127 23.76 -5.27 -32.02
CA GLU A 127 23.94 -5.65 -33.44
C GLU A 127 23.07 -6.87 -33.83
N ASN A 128 22.66 -7.71 -32.88
CA ASN A 128 21.85 -8.91 -33.09
C ASN A 128 20.35 -8.63 -32.97
N GLY A 129 19.95 -7.47 -32.46
CA GLY A 129 18.59 -7.09 -32.16
C GLY A 129 18.14 -7.50 -30.76
N ASP A 130 19.07 -7.80 -29.86
CA ASP A 130 18.77 -8.09 -28.46
C ASP A 130 18.69 -6.77 -27.66
N MET A 131 17.64 -6.61 -26.87
CA MET A 131 17.44 -5.42 -26.04
C MET A 131 18.40 -5.40 -24.87
N MET A 132 19.08 -4.27 -24.67
CA MET A 132 20.04 -4.09 -23.60
C MET A 132 19.97 -2.68 -23.00
N VAL A 133 20.55 -2.54 -21.81
CA VAL A 133 20.61 -1.29 -21.08
C VAL A 133 22.03 -1.05 -20.55
N TYR A 134 22.44 0.21 -20.59
CA TYR A 134 23.58 0.75 -19.85
C TYR A 134 23.09 1.70 -18.79
N VAL A 135 23.63 1.58 -17.60
CA VAL A 135 23.35 2.49 -16.48
C VAL A 135 24.46 3.51 -16.39
N GLU A 136 24.13 4.77 -16.19
CA GLU A 136 25.07 5.86 -15.98
C GLU A 136 25.72 5.73 -14.59
N ASP A 137 27.02 5.96 -14.51
CA ASP A 137 27.78 5.97 -13.27
C ASP A 137 27.86 7.36 -12.63
N GLU A 138 28.52 7.48 -11.45
CA GLU A 138 28.72 8.73 -10.71
C GLU A 138 29.45 9.84 -11.51
N MET A 139 30.10 9.49 -12.61
CA MET A 139 30.84 10.43 -13.45
C MET A 139 30.06 10.86 -14.68
N GLY A 140 28.80 10.42 -14.80
CA GLY A 140 27.95 10.68 -15.96
C GLY A 140 28.37 9.86 -17.20
N GLN A 141 28.90 8.64 -16.99
CA GLN A 141 29.37 7.77 -18.06
C GLN A 141 28.65 6.42 -18.03
N PHE A 142 28.38 5.86 -19.19
CA PHE A 142 27.86 4.50 -19.29
C PHE A 142 28.99 3.46 -19.22
N ASP A 143 28.77 2.40 -18.44
CA ASP A 143 29.69 1.26 -18.39
C ASP A 143 29.53 0.41 -19.65
N GLU A 144 30.22 0.79 -20.72
CA GLU A 144 30.18 0.10 -22.01
C GLU A 144 30.78 -1.31 -21.99
N GLU A 145 31.54 -1.66 -20.94
CA GLU A 145 32.18 -2.98 -20.82
C GLU A 145 31.19 -4.03 -20.28
N ASN A 146 30.13 -3.60 -19.57
CA ASN A 146 29.19 -4.48 -18.88
C ASN A 146 27.71 -4.14 -19.18
N PRO A 147 27.25 -4.30 -20.43
CA PRO A 147 25.84 -4.13 -20.75
C PRO A 147 24.98 -5.17 -20.03
N VAL A 148 23.78 -4.75 -19.62
CA VAL A 148 22.77 -5.66 -19.07
C VAL A 148 21.69 -5.91 -20.10
N TYR A 149 21.34 -7.18 -20.32
CA TYR A 149 20.31 -7.55 -21.28
C TYR A 149 18.97 -7.70 -20.59
N PHE A 150 17.90 -7.32 -21.32
CA PHE A 150 16.54 -7.57 -20.89
C PHE A 150 16.18 -9.03 -21.19
N GLU A 151 15.66 -9.72 -20.18
CA GLU A 151 15.16 -11.09 -20.29
C GLU A 151 13.63 -11.10 -20.20
N PRO A 152 12.93 -11.97 -20.94
CA PRO A 152 11.48 -12.11 -20.81
C PRO A 152 11.11 -12.60 -19.42
N ASN A 153 10.15 -11.93 -18.81
CA ASN A 153 9.58 -12.33 -17.54
C ASN A 153 8.05 -12.13 -17.56
N THR A 154 7.37 -12.65 -16.57
CA THR A 154 5.92 -12.48 -16.39
C THR A 154 5.65 -11.94 -15.01
N VAL A 155 4.76 -11.01 -14.95
CA VAL A 155 4.34 -10.40 -13.70
C VAL A 155 2.85 -10.62 -13.53
N GLU A 156 2.47 -11.16 -12.38
CA GLU A 156 1.08 -11.39 -11.99
C GLU A 156 0.60 -10.23 -11.11
N PHE A 157 -0.49 -9.60 -11.53
CA PHE A 157 -1.13 -8.55 -10.76
C PHE A 157 -2.65 -8.70 -10.85
N GLN A 158 -3.33 -8.84 -9.73
CA GLN A 158 -4.79 -9.03 -9.63
C GLN A 158 -5.32 -10.08 -10.63
N ASP A 159 -4.73 -11.27 -10.63
CA ASP A 159 -5.03 -12.38 -11.56
C ASP A 159 -4.76 -12.12 -13.06
N ASN A 160 -4.21 -10.96 -13.40
CA ASN A 160 -3.69 -10.72 -14.74
C ASN A 160 -2.20 -11.07 -14.80
N VAL A 161 -1.82 -11.70 -15.89
CA VAL A 161 -0.41 -12.00 -16.18
C VAL A 161 0.05 -11.05 -17.27
N PHE A 162 1.07 -10.26 -16.94
CA PHE A 162 1.70 -9.32 -17.87
C PHE A 162 3.02 -9.90 -18.36
N GLU A 163 3.23 -9.88 -19.68
CA GLU A 163 4.53 -10.18 -20.25
C GLU A 163 5.39 -8.93 -20.22
N VAL A 164 6.51 -9.00 -19.51
CA VAL A 164 7.45 -7.91 -19.35
C VAL A 164 8.84 -8.32 -19.83
N MET A 165 9.65 -7.32 -20.10
CA MET A 165 11.08 -7.47 -20.27
C MET A 165 11.77 -6.90 -19.05
N GLU A 166 12.64 -7.67 -18.40
CA GLU A 166 13.30 -7.34 -17.15
C GLU A 166 14.81 -7.31 -17.29
N ALA A 167 15.45 -6.30 -16.73
CA ALA A 167 16.91 -6.22 -16.59
C ALA A 167 17.27 -5.88 -15.15
N ASN A 168 18.10 -6.73 -14.54
CA ASN A 168 18.61 -6.52 -13.17
C ASN A 168 19.88 -5.68 -13.23
N VAL A 169 19.84 -4.51 -12.63
CA VAL A 169 20.92 -3.52 -12.64
C VAL A 169 21.38 -3.15 -11.23
N ILE A 170 22.50 -2.50 -11.13
CA ILE A 170 22.88 -1.78 -9.92
C ILE A 170 22.55 -0.31 -10.16
N ALA A 171 21.60 0.21 -9.43
CA ALA A 171 21.27 1.62 -9.46
C ALA A 171 22.07 2.37 -8.41
N GLN A 172 22.46 3.58 -8.77
CA GLN A 172 23.18 4.49 -7.91
C GLN A 172 22.46 5.83 -7.88
N MET A 173 22.39 6.44 -6.71
CA MET A 173 21.76 7.72 -6.49
C MET A 173 22.33 8.41 -5.26
N GLU A 174 22.11 9.70 -5.15
CA GLU A 174 22.28 10.44 -3.91
C GLU A 174 20.92 10.74 -3.28
N TYR A 175 20.90 10.90 -1.96
CA TYR A 175 19.75 11.45 -1.27
C TYR A 175 20.20 12.28 -0.06
N PHE A 176 19.36 13.22 0.35
CA PHE A 176 19.59 14.02 1.57
C PHE A 176 18.89 13.34 2.76
N ASN A 177 19.65 13.05 3.81
CA ASN A 177 19.14 12.34 4.99
C ASN A 177 18.67 13.27 6.13
N GLY A 178 18.43 14.56 5.83
CA GLY A 178 18.12 15.59 6.82
C GLY A 178 19.37 16.30 7.38
N LYS A 179 20.58 15.85 7.02
CA LYS A 179 21.83 16.42 7.52
C LYS A 179 22.95 16.43 6.48
N ASP A 180 23.19 15.31 5.84
CA ASP A 180 24.28 15.09 4.89
C ASP A 180 23.71 14.52 3.58
N ILE A 181 24.37 14.77 2.45
CA ILE A 181 24.11 14.08 1.18
C ILE A 181 24.79 12.72 1.23
N VAL A 182 24.04 11.66 0.99
CA VAL A 182 24.48 10.28 1.10
C VAL A 182 24.39 9.59 -0.25
N ASN A 183 25.48 8.94 -0.67
CA ASN A 183 25.45 8.05 -1.82
C ASN A 183 24.82 6.72 -1.45
N HIS A 184 23.92 6.26 -2.30
CA HIS A 184 23.29 4.95 -2.20
C HIS A 184 23.55 4.18 -3.49
N GLN A 185 23.90 2.90 -3.34
CA GLN A 185 24.04 1.96 -4.44
C GLN A 185 23.40 0.65 -4.04
N GLY A 186 22.51 0.13 -4.88
CA GLY A 186 21.80 -1.10 -4.58
C GLY A 186 21.23 -1.79 -5.82
N PRO A 187 20.81 -3.05 -5.66
CA PRO A 187 20.16 -3.79 -6.73
C PRO A 187 18.83 -3.12 -7.10
N ALA A 188 18.52 -3.14 -8.38
CA ALA A 188 17.28 -2.63 -8.92
C ALA A 188 16.88 -3.41 -10.17
N SER A 189 15.59 -3.45 -10.47
CA SER A 189 15.06 -4.05 -11.68
C SER A 189 14.46 -2.99 -12.59
N LEU A 190 14.85 -3.02 -13.84
CA LEU A 190 14.22 -2.24 -14.91
C LEU A 190 13.24 -3.13 -15.64
N LEU A 191 11.98 -2.72 -15.74
CA LEU A 191 10.94 -3.45 -16.43
C LEU A 191 10.23 -2.57 -17.45
N TYR A 192 9.85 -3.16 -18.59
CA TYR A 192 8.89 -2.54 -19.50
C TYR A 192 7.97 -3.60 -20.11
N LEU A 193 6.77 -3.20 -20.56
CA LEU A 193 5.82 -4.10 -21.19
C LEU A 193 6.37 -4.59 -22.52
N SER A 194 6.33 -5.91 -22.76
CA SER A 194 6.97 -6.54 -23.92
C SER A 194 6.39 -6.11 -25.28
N ASP A 195 5.19 -5.54 -25.29
CA ASP A 195 4.48 -5.04 -26.48
C ASP A 195 4.63 -3.52 -26.69
N THR A 196 5.45 -2.84 -25.87
CA THR A 196 5.72 -1.41 -25.96
C THR A 196 7.20 -1.13 -26.20
N LYS A 197 7.56 0.15 -26.33
CA LYS A 197 8.96 0.59 -26.31
C LYS A 197 9.37 0.94 -24.88
N PRO A 198 10.67 0.80 -24.54
CA PRO A 198 11.14 1.22 -23.21
C PRO A 198 10.74 2.64 -22.83
N SER A 199 10.86 3.63 -23.72
CA SER A 199 10.44 5.02 -23.46
C SER A 199 8.96 5.21 -23.11
N GLU A 200 8.12 4.23 -23.46
CA GLU A 200 6.67 4.30 -23.22
C GLU A 200 6.26 3.66 -21.88
N SER A 201 7.06 2.72 -21.36
CA SER A 201 6.65 1.92 -20.21
C SER A 201 7.80 1.47 -19.28
N LEU A 202 9.02 2.00 -19.47
CA LEU A 202 10.14 1.64 -18.59
C LEU A 202 9.88 2.10 -17.17
N GLN A 203 10.06 1.17 -16.24
CA GLN A 203 9.90 1.40 -14.81
C GLN A 203 11.15 0.92 -14.10
N LEU A 204 11.55 1.61 -13.06
CA LEU A 204 12.64 1.24 -12.18
C LEU A 204 12.08 0.83 -10.82
N TYR A 205 12.45 -0.35 -10.38
CA TYR A 205 12.10 -0.87 -9.06
C TYR A 205 13.38 -1.07 -8.27
N PHE A 206 13.43 -0.53 -7.08
CA PHE A 206 14.47 -0.84 -6.13
C PHE A 206 14.03 -2.04 -5.28
N ASP A 207 14.91 -3.03 -5.13
CA ASP A 207 14.69 -4.15 -4.23
C ASP A 207 14.93 -3.70 -2.77
N HIS A 208 14.07 -2.80 -2.28
CA HIS A 208 14.19 -2.26 -0.92
C HIS A 208 13.09 -2.79 -0.02
N LEU A 209 13.23 -4.04 0.37
CA LEU A 209 12.52 -4.61 1.50
C LEU A 209 13.41 -4.52 2.74
N ARG A 210 12.97 -3.81 3.75
CA ARG A 210 13.60 -3.80 5.06
C ARG A 210 12.80 -4.69 5.99
N MET A 211 13.41 -5.73 6.54
CA MET A 211 12.74 -6.69 7.41
C MET A 211 13.32 -6.70 8.80
N GLY A 212 12.49 -7.04 9.77
CA GLY A 212 12.85 -7.22 11.16
C GLY A 212 11.84 -8.05 11.90
N THR A 213 11.98 -8.12 13.21
CA THR A 213 11.01 -8.74 14.10
C THR A 213 10.67 -7.79 15.23
N TRP A 214 9.39 -7.70 15.55
CA TRP A 214 8.90 -6.87 16.64
C TRP A 214 8.22 -7.71 17.71
N THR A 215 8.66 -7.59 18.97
CA THR A 215 8.05 -8.30 20.11
C THR A 215 7.28 -7.31 20.97
N VAL A 216 6.00 -7.55 21.14
CA VAL A 216 5.09 -6.78 22.01
C VAL A 216 4.19 -7.75 22.76
N ASN A 217 4.03 -7.54 24.10
CA ASN A 217 3.20 -8.38 24.97
C ASN A 217 3.45 -9.90 24.82
N ASP A 218 4.74 -10.31 24.77
CA ASP A 218 5.20 -11.70 24.58
C ASP A 218 4.81 -12.33 23.21
N GLN A 219 4.26 -11.56 22.27
CA GLN A 219 4.03 -11.97 20.89
C GLN A 219 5.13 -11.38 20.00
N THR A 220 5.63 -12.16 19.06
CA THR A 220 6.67 -11.72 18.11
C THR A 220 6.11 -11.79 16.70
N PHE A 221 6.20 -10.71 15.98
CA PHE A 221 5.73 -10.55 14.61
C PHE A 221 6.91 -10.34 13.69
N ASP A 222 6.88 -10.94 12.52
CA ASP A 222 7.73 -10.52 11.42
C ASP A 222 7.18 -9.18 10.88
N VAL A 223 8.08 -8.27 10.55
CA VAL A 223 7.71 -6.93 10.11
C VAL A 223 8.53 -6.53 8.88
N ALA A 224 7.95 -5.69 8.06
CA ALA A 224 8.62 -5.13 6.89
C ALA A 224 8.31 -3.64 6.73
N LEU A 225 9.29 -2.90 6.23
CA LEU A 225 9.12 -1.55 5.73
C LEU A 225 9.31 -1.60 4.23
N ILE A 226 8.26 -1.24 3.52
CA ILE A 226 8.23 -1.26 2.06
C ILE A 226 8.02 0.16 1.56
N LYS A 227 8.87 0.57 0.64
CA LYS A 227 8.73 1.82 -0.09
C LYS A 227 8.83 1.51 -1.58
N GLU A 228 7.89 2.02 -2.34
CA GLU A 228 7.82 1.82 -3.79
C GLU A 228 8.94 2.55 -4.56
N SER A 229 9.60 3.50 -3.90
CA SER A 229 10.64 4.33 -4.49
C SER A 229 11.98 4.15 -3.79
N ALA A 230 13.03 4.70 -4.39
CA ALA A 230 14.36 4.75 -3.81
C ALA A 230 14.39 5.49 -2.44
N PRO A 231 15.44 5.30 -1.62
CA PRO A 231 15.70 6.17 -0.47
C PRO A 231 15.64 7.66 -0.87
N PRO A 232 15.33 8.58 0.05
CA PRO A 232 15.28 8.35 1.50
C PRO A 232 13.94 7.77 1.95
N TYR A 233 13.96 6.97 3.02
CA TYR A 233 12.76 6.58 3.74
C TYR A 233 12.30 7.75 4.61
N ARG A 234 11.01 8.07 4.55
CA ARG A 234 10.40 9.17 5.29
C ARG A 234 9.06 8.74 5.89
N ILE A 235 8.64 9.44 6.94
CA ILE A 235 7.27 9.31 7.45
C ILE A 235 6.38 10.15 6.53
N GLU A 236 5.88 9.54 5.47
CA GLU A 236 5.09 10.19 4.44
C GLU A 236 3.92 9.27 3.99
N PRO A 237 2.87 9.82 3.41
CA PRO A 237 1.83 9.01 2.75
C PRO A 237 2.46 8.05 1.74
N TYR A 238 1.84 6.89 1.54
CA TYR A 238 2.30 5.81 0.62
C TYR A 238 3.60 5.09 1.03
N THR A 239 4.10 5.32 2.24
CA THR A 239 5.06 4.43 2.89
C THR A 239 4.33 3.56 3.89
N TYR A 240 4.52 2.24 3.82
CA TYR A 240 3.79 1.30 4.64
C TYR A 240 4.73 0.47 5.51
N PHE A 241 4.30 0.27 6.75
CA PHE A 241 4.86 -0.68 7.68
C PHE A 241 3.96 -1.90 7.73
N TYR A 242 4.52 -3.06 7.43
CA TYR A 242 3.79 -4.32 7.35
C TYR A 242 4.09 -5.16 8.59
N ILE A 243 3.09 -5.86 9.08
CA ILE A 243 3.19 -6.73 10.24
C ILE A 243 2.48 -8.04 9.89
N ASP A 244 3.23 -9.15 9.86
CA ASP A 244 2.68 -10.49 9.65
C ASP A 244 1.82 -10.88 10.87
N LEU A 245 0.55 -10.54 10.82
CA LEU A 245 -0.38 -10.73 11.93
C LEU A 245 -0.94 -12.14 11.98
N ASP A 246 -0.91 -12.85 10.88
CA ASP A 246 -1.46 -14.20 10.78
C ASP A 246 -0.41 -15.31 10.80
N GLU A 247 0.86 -14.91 10.91
CA GLU A 247 2.01 -15.80 11.05
C GLU A 247 2.16 -16.77 9.85
N ASP A 248 1.70 -16.39 8.64
CA ASP A 248 1.81 -17.22 7.45
C ASP A 248 3.18 -17.06 6.73
N GLY A 249 4.00 -16.11 7.19
CA GLY A 249 5.33 -15.81 6.68
C GLY A 249 5.32 -14.98 5.38
N LYS A 250 4.22 -14.31 5.09
CA LYS A 250 4.06 -13.39 3.97
C LYS A 250 3.49 -12.08 4.49
N PHE A 251 3.54 -11.05 3.66
CA PHE A 251 2.87 -9.79 3.93
C PHE A 251 1.78 -9.56 2.90
N ASP A 252 0.60 -9.17 3.35
CA ASP A 252 -0.45 -8.66 2.47
C ASP A 252 -0.07 -7.26 2.02
N ILE A 253 0.65 -7.20 0.89
CA ILE A 253 1.26 -5.97 0.37
C ILE A 253 0.28 -5.06 -0.37
N MET A 254 -0.95 -5.46 -0.56
CA MET A 254 -1.98 -4.57 -1.10
C MET A 254 -2.23 -3.43 -0.10
N GLU A 255 -2.39 -2.21 -0.59
CA GLU A 255 -2.62 -1.01 0.25
C GLU A 255 -3.78 -1.17 1.23
N ASP A 256 -4.75 -2.01 0.89
CA ASP A 256 -5.92 -2.39 1.69
C ASP A 256 -5.71 -3.68 2.50
N GLY A 257 -4.53 -4.29 2.42
CA GLY A 257 -4.17 -5.46 3.22
C GLY A 257 -4.32 -5.18 4.72
N PHE A 258 -4.86 -6.15 5.46
CA PHE A 258 -5.03 -5.96 6.91
C PHE A 258 -3.69 -5.87 7.66
N GLU A 259 -2.60 -6.25 7.03
CA GLU A 259 -1.22 -6.19 7.54
C GLU A 259 -0.47 -4.91 7.16
N ALA A 260 -1.01 -4.11 6.25
CA ALA A 260 -0.43 -2.85 5.81
C ALA A 260 -0.87 -1.69 6.71
N TYR A 261 0.08 -0.94 7.23
CA TYR A 261 -0.13 0.21 8.11
C TYR A 261 0.57 1.44 7.54
N PRO A 262 -0.15 2.51 7.17
CA PRO A 262 0.48 3.75 6.79
C PRO A 262 1.40 4.24 7.91
N VAL A 263 2.64 4.60 7.61
CA VAL A 263 3.61 5.03 8.64
C VAL A 263 3.24 6.35 9.30
N THR A 264 2.31 7.09 8.71
CA THR A 264 1.79 8.38 9.22
C THR A 264 0.69 8.23 10.27
N GLU A 265 0.11 7.05 10.44
CA GLU A 265 -1.06 6.82 11.27
C GLU A 265 -0.74 5.92 12.47
N PRO A 266 -1.48 6.06 13.58
CA PRO A 266 -1.38 5.10 14.68
C PRO A 266 -2.06 3.77 14.32
N TYR A 267 -1.57 2.68 14.91
CA TYR A 267 -2.07 1.33 14.71
C TYR A 267 -2.14 0.53 16.02
N ASN A 268 -3.04 -0.45 16.10
CA ASN A 268 -3.20 -1.29 17.29
C ASN A 268 -2.60 -2.66 17.05
N ILE A 269 -1.63 -3.04 17.88
CA ILE A 269 -1.01 -4.37 17.89
C ILE A 269 -1.03 -4.92 19.31
N ALA A 270 -1.48 -6.14 19.45
CA ALA A 270 -1.59 -6.85 20.72
C ALA A 270 -2.40 -6.06 21.79
N GLY A 271 -3.41 -5.30 21.37
CA GLY A 271 -4.31 -4.55 22.25
C GLY A 271 -3.79 -3.18 22.69
N GLU A 272 -2.66 -2.73 22.17
CA GLU A 272 -2.06 -1.42 22.45
C GLU A 272 -1.90 -0.61 21.18
N SER A 273 -2.05 0.72 21.30
CA SER A 273 -1.91 1.66 20.17
C SER A 273 -0.49 2.18 20.05
N TRP A 274 0.06 2.09 18.85
CA TRP A 274 1.44 2.43 18.52
C TRP A 274 1.49 3.40 17.34
N LYS A 275 2.60 4.08 17.17
CA LYS A 275 2.91 4.87 15.98
C LYS A 275 4.40 4.90 15.71
N ILE A 276 4.78 5.09 14.47
CA ILE A 276 6.17 5.37 14.09
C ILE A 276 6.44 6.84 14.38
N SER A 277 7.50 7.14 15.12
CA SER A 277 7.91 8.50 15.48
C SER A 277 9.15 8.97 14.74
N GLU A 278 10.03 8.04 14.35
CA GLU A 278 11.25 8.32 13.59
C GLU A 278 11.54 7.16 12.65
N MET A 279 12.19 7.46 11.56
CA MET A 279 12.61 6.51 10.54
C MET A 279 13.99 6.90 10.04
N ALA A 280 14.93 5.96 10.02
CA ALA A 280 16.23 6.20 9.41
C ALA A 280 16.08 6.37 7.90
N ALA A 281 16.73 7.37 7.32
CA ALA A 281 16.60 7.69 5.90
C ALA A 281 17.04 6.55 4.95
N ASP A 282 17.91 5.65 5.42
CA ASP A 282 18.31 4.43 4.71
C ASP A 282 17.40 3.22 5.00
N GLY A 283 16.33 3.42 5.79
CA GLY A 283 15.42 2.36 6.19
C GLY A 283 16.01 1.34 7.17
N SER A 284 17.21 1.57 7.72
CA SER A 284 17.87 0.61 8.61
C SER A 284 17.22 0.48 9.98
N SER A 285 16.41 1.45 10.39
CA SER A 285 15.66 1.40 11.64
C SER A 285 14.43 2.29 11.61
N ILE A 286 13.45 1.93 12.45
CA ILE A 286 12.31 2.76 12.80
C ILE A 286 12.20 2.86 14.32
N THR A 287 11.70 3.98 14.81
CA THR A 287 11.38 4.17 16.23
C THR A 287 9.87 4.12 16.40
N ILE A 288 9.41 3.13 17.18
CA ILE A 288 8.00 2.92 17.51
C ILE A 288 7.75 3.42 18.93
N VAL A 289 6.73 4.24 19.09
CA VAL A 289 6.31 4.78 20.39
C VAL A 289 4.85 4.44 20.66
N GLN A 290 4.49 4.36 21.94
CA GLN A 290 3.10 4.19 22.32
C GLN A 290 2.29 5.43 21.94
N SER A 291 1.17 5.24 21.23
CA SER A 291 0.29 6.32 20.84
C SER A 291 -0.65 6.72 21.98
N GLU A 292 -0.85 8.04 22.18
CA GLU A 292 -1.91 8.55 23.06
C GLU A 292 -3.29 8.38 22.42
N GLU A 293 -3.36 8.43 21.11
CA GLU A 293 -4.55 8.12 20.34
C GLU A 293 -4.82 6.62 20.38
N LYS A 294 -6.06 6.25 20.74
CA LYS A 294 -6.48 4.86 20.82
C LYS A 294 -7.21 4.50 19.54
N VAL A 295 -6.69 3.50 18.85
CA VAL A 295 -7.28 2.93 17.66
C VAL A 295 -7.65 1.48 17.91
N ASP A 296 -8.68 1.01 17.26
CA ASP A 296 -9.09 -0.39 17.32
C ASP A 296 -8.13 -1.27 16.50
N PRO A 297 -7.95 -2.55 16.88
CA PRO A 297 -7.14 -3.46 16.09
C PRO A 297 -7.79 -3.71 14.73
N LYS A 298 -6.99 -3.74 13.66
CA LYS A 298 -7.48 -4.24 12.38
C LYS A 298 -7.91 -5.69 12.53
N VAL A 299 -9.04 -6.03 11.95
CA VAL A 299 -9.53 -7.39 11.88
C VAL A 299 -9.19 -7.95 10.51
N ALA A 300 -8.54 -9.11 10.46
CA ALA A 300 -8.30 -9.78 9.19
C ALA A 300 -9.62 -10.11 8.51
N LEU A 301 -9.90 -9.49 7.36
CA LEU A 301 -11.12 -9.71 6.58
C LEU A 301 -10.89 -10.81 5.53
N ARG A 302 -10.67 -12.03 6.01
CA ARG A 302 -10.32 -13.20 5.18
C ARG A 302 -11.21 -14.40 5.46
N PRO A 303 -11.20 -15.44 4.61
CA PRO A 303 -11.98 -16.64 4.84
C PRO A 303 -11.69 -17.26 6.21
N GLY A 304 -12.76 -17.53 6.96
CA GLY A 304 -12.74 -18.10 8.32
C GLY A 304 -12.79 -17.06 9.44
N THR A 305 -12.80 -15.75 9.14
CA THR A 305 -12.96 -14.70 10.16
C THR A 305 -14.40 -14.17 10.19
N GLU A 306 -14.84 -13.66 11.33
CA GLU A 306 -16.16 -13.05 11.48
C GLU A 306 -16.20 -11.71 10.71
N ALA A 307 -17.20 -11.54 9.84
CA ALA A 307 -17.43 -10.29 9.13
C ALA A 307 -17.86 -9.19 10.12
N PRO A 308 -17.26 -8.01 10.09
CA PRO A 308 -17.65 -6.88 10.92
C PRO A 308 -19.14 -6.56 10.75
N ASN A 309 -19.85 -6.45 11.87
CA ASN A 309 -21.28 -6.13 11.82
C ASN A 309 -21.47 -4.64 11.60
N PHE A 310 -22.40 -4.29 10.72
CA PHE A 310 -22.86 -2.93 10.50
C PHE A 310 -24.37 -2.85 10.62
N THR A 311 -24.88 -1.65 10.84
CA THR A 311 -26.31 -1.32 10.78
C THR A 311 -26.45 0.03 10.07
N ALA A 312 -27.26 0.08 9.01
CA ALA A 312 -27.41 1.29 8.20
C ALA A 312 -28.82 1.37 7.57
N GLU A 313 -29.18 2.56 7.14
CA GLU A 313 -30.41 2.80 6.40
C GLU A 313 -30.19 2.61 4.90
N THR A 314 -31.07 1.82 4.27
CA THR A 314 -31.06 1.63 2.82
C THR A 314 -31.73 2.80 2.09
N LEU A 315 -31.57 2.87 0.77
CA LEU A 315 -32.26 3.85 -0.09
C LEU A 315 -33.80 3.85 0.09
N ASN A 316 -34.38 2.73 0.54
CA ASN A 316 -35.80 2.63 0.75
C ASN A 316 -36.24 3.11 2.15
N GLY A 317 -35.33 3.57 2.99
CA GLY A 317 -35.57 4.00 4.36
C GLY A 317 -35.80 2.83 5.34
N GLU A 318 -35.36 1.63 4.98
CA GLU A 318 -35.38 0.45 5.85
C GLU A 318 -33.99 0.30 6.52
N GLU A 319 -33.98 0.07 7.83
CA GLU A 319 -32.77 -0.27 8.54
C GLU A 319 -32.38 -1.72 8.26
N ILE A 320 -31.15 -1.98 7.90
CA ILE A 320 -30.57 -3.31 7.69
C ILE A 320 -29.31 -3.48 8.52
N SER A 321 -29.16 -4.63 9.16
CA SER A 321 -27.93 -5.04 9.83
C SER A 321 -27.41 -6.35 9.26
N LEU A 322 -26.08 -6.48 9.11
CA LEU A 322 -25.51 -7.75 8.67
C LEU A 322 -25.89 -8.91 9.62
N SER A 323 -26.01 -8.64 10.93
CA SER A 323 -26.45 -9.64 11.91
C SER A 323 -27.89 -10.12 11.71
N ASP A 324 -28.75 -9.31 11.11
CA ASP A 324 -30.17 -9.69 10.82
C ASP A 324 -30.27 -10.63 9.62
N LEU A 325 -29.20 -10.74 8.83
CA LEU A 325 -29.10 -11.63 7.67
C LEU A 325 -28.48 -12.99 8.03
N ARG A 326 -28.21 -13.28 9.31
CA ARG A 326 -27.75 -14.61 9.75
C ARG A 326 -28.72 -15.70 9.25
N GLY A 327 -28.15 -16.82 8.85
CA GLY A 327 -28.91 -17.92 8.22
C GLY A 327 -28.91 -17.88 6.69
N LYS A 328 -28.37 -16.82 6.09
CA LYS A 328 -28.15 -16.68 4.65
C LYS A 328 -26.68 -16.47 4.34
N TYR A 329 -26.29 -16.83 3.13
CA TYR A 329 -25.08 -16.25 2.54
C TYR A 329 -25.36 -14.81 2.14
N VAL A 330 -24.45 -13.91 2.42
CA VAL A 330 -24.57 -12.48 2.10
C VAL A 330 -23.36 -12.06 1.28
N MET A 331 -23.59 -11.60 0.06
CA MET A 331 -22.58 -10.92 -0.72
C MET A 331 -22.62 -9.43 -0.39
N ILE A 332 -21.56 -8.91 0.16
CA ILE A 332 -21.36 -7.48 0.38
C ILE A 332 -20.62 -6.93 -0.86
N ASP A 333 -21.22 -5.94 -1.52
CA ASP A 333 -20.75 -5.35 -2.76
C ASP A 333 -20.45 -3.87 -2.52
N PHE A 334 -19.16 -3.52 -2.40
CA PHE A 334 -18.71 -2.13 -2.33
C PHE A 334 -18.47 -1.60 -3.73
N TRP A 335 -19.20 -0.55 -4.11
CA TRP A 335 -19.23 -0.06 -5.47
C TRP A 335 -19.57 1.43 -5.59
N GLY A 336 -19.68 1.96 -6.81
CA GLY A 336 -20.16 3.32 -7.07
C GLY A 336 -20.62 3.51 -8.51
N THR A 337 -21.53 4.47 -8.73
CA THR A 337 -22.05 4.77 -10.09
C THR A 337 -21.01 5.40 -11.02
N TRP A 338 -19.92 5.87 -10.49
CA TRP A 338 -18.76 6.43 -11.20
C TRP A 338 -17.69 5.39 -11.52
N CYS A 339 -17.76 4.21 -10.91
CA CYS A 339 -16.81 3.13 -11.07
C CYS A 339 -17.09 2.32 -12.35
N GLY A 340 -16.26 2.47 -13.38
CA GLY A 340 -16.43 1.77 -14.65
C GLY A 340 -16.50 0.25 -14.52
N PRO A 341 -15.53 -0.43 -13.86
CA PRO A 341 -15.55 -1.88 -13.66
C PRO A 341 -16.78 -2.36 -12.87
N CYS A 342 -17.27 -1.56 -11.90
CA CYS A 342 -18.50 -1.90 -11.16
C CYS A 342 -19.71 -1.93 -12.09
N ILE A 343 -19.82 -0.99 -13.02
CA ILE A 343 -20.90 -0.92 -14.00
C ILE A 343 -20.84 -2.09 -14.98
N GLU A 344 -19.63 -2.49 -15.39
CA GLU A 344 -19.40 -3.65 -16.24
C GLU A 344 -19.79 -4.97 -15.55
N ALA A 345 -19.65 -5.07 -14.23
CA ALA A 345 -20.03 -6.23 -13.43
C ALA A 345 -21.56 -6.36 -13.20
N LEU A 346 -22.31 -5.25 -13.26
CA LEU A 346 -23.75 -5.22 -12.94
C LEU A 346 -24.59 -6.28 -13.65
N PRO A 347 -24.43 -6.60 -14.95
CA PRO A 347 -25.21 -7.65 -15.60
C PRO A 347 -25.05 -9.03 -14.93
N VAL A 348 -23.84 -9.38 -14.52
CA VAL A 348 -23.54 -10.67 -13.88
C VAL A 348 -24.08 -10.69 -12.45
N ILE A 349 -23.94 -9.57 -11.71
CA ILE A 349 -24.51 -9.45 -10.36
C ILE A 349 -26.05 -9.56 -10.40
N LYS A 350 -26.71 -8.95 -11.38
CA LYS A 350 -28.17 -9.09 -11.60
C LYS A 350 -28.55 -10.54 -11.91
N GLU A 351 -27.76 -11.26 -12.70
CA GLU A 351 -27.97 -12.68 -12.99
C GLU A 351 -27.80 -13.52 -11.71
N ALA A 352 -26.77 -13.27 -10.92
CA ALA A 352 -26.53 -13.92 -9.64
C ALA A 352 -27.71 -13.69 -8.67
N TYR A 353 -28.16 -12.45 -8.54
CA TYR A 353 -29.30 -12.11 -7.71
C TYR A 353 -30.58 -12.81 -8.18
N ALA A 354 -30.87 -12.78 -9.48
CA ALA A 354 -32.05 -13.45 -10.04
C ALA A 354 -32.04 -14.98 -9.86
N THR A 355 -30.83 -15.57 -9.80
CA THR A 355 -30.66 -17.03 -9.69
C THR A 355 -30.75 -17.51 -8.25
N TYR A 356 -30.09 -16.80 -7.32
CA TYR A 356 -29.84 -17.30 -5.97
C TYR A 356 -30.58 -16.54 -4.86
N SER A 357 -31.09 -15.32 -5.09
CA SER A 357 -31.74 -14.52 -4.03
C SER A 357 -32.96 -15.23 -3.44
N GLY A 358 -33.15 -15.08 -2.12
CA GLY A 358 -34.29 -15.68 -1.42
C GLY A 358 -33.99 -16.04 0.04
N GLU A 359 -34.38 -17.25 0.43
CA GLU A 359 -34.22 -17.70 1.82
C GLU A 359 -32.73 -17.94 2.21
N ASN A 360 -31.86 -18.27 1.23
CA ASN A 360 -30.52 -18.71 1.49
C ASN A 360 -29.42 -17.73 1.04
N PHE A 361 -29.77 -16.68 0.25
CA PHE A 361 -28.81 -15.74 -0.28
C PHE A 361 -29.39 -14.34 -0.40
N GLU A 362 -28.54 -13.34 -0.11
CA GLU A 362 -28.84 -11.93 -0.29
C GLU A 362 -27.59 -11.18 -0.81
N ILE A 363 -27.80 -10.06 -1.48
CA ILE A 363 -26.74 -9.09 -1.81
C ILE A 363 -27.05 -7.80 -1.05
N VAL A 364 -26.03 -7.17 -0.50
CA VAL A 364 -26.10 -5.83 0.09
C VAL A 364 -25.06 -4.95 -0.62
N GLY A 365 -25.55 -3.97 -1.39
CA GLY A 365 -24.69 -2.98 -2.03
C GLY A 365 -24.39 -1.84 -1.08
N ILE A 366 -23.12 -1.50 -0.92
CA ILE A 366 -22.65 -0.34 -0.16
C ILE A 366 -21.98 0.59 -1.17
N ALA A 367 -22.63 1.72 -1.43
CA ALA A 367 -22.24 2.59 -2.52
C ALA A 367 -21.58 3.87 -2.04
N ASN A 368 -20.34 4.08 -2.47
CA ASN A 368 -19.63 5.33 -2.27
C ASN A 368 -20.05 6.34 -3.36
N GLU A 369 -20.78 7.37 -2.98
CA GLU A 369 -21.43 8.26 -3.94
C GLU A 369 -21.28 9.74 -3.62
N PRO A 370 -21.06 10.59 -4.64
CA PRO A 370 -20.99 12.04 -4.44
C PRO A 370 -22.37 12.70 -4.25
N SER A 371 -23.48 11.98 -4.51
CA SER A 371 -24.83 12.53 -4.47
C SER A 371 -25.89 11.45 -4.33
N LEU A 372 -26.68 11.53 -3.28
CA LEU A 372 -27.80 10.63 -3.05
C LEU A 372 -28.79 10.60 -4.22
N GLN A 373 -29.19 11.76 -4.74
CA GLN A 373 -30.16 11.85 -5.83
C GLN A 373 -29.67 11.15 -7.11
N ARG A 374 -28.38 11.33 -7.43
CA ARG A 374 -27.77 10.66 -8.60
C ARG A 374 -27.76 9.14 -8.43
N PHE A 375 -27.52 8.69 -7.21
CA PHE A 375 -27.52 7.28 -6.88
C PHE A 375 -28.93 6.67 -6.97
N GLU A 376 -29.95 7.34 -6.41
CA GLU A 376 -31.35 6.94 -6.51
C GLU A 376 -31.78 6.81 -7.97
N ASP A 377 -31.50 7.83 -8.81
CA ASP A 377 -31.85 7.84 -10.24
C ASP A 377 -31.16 6.68 -10.98
N PHE A 378 -29.93 6.32 -10.58
CA PHE A 378 -29.17 5.22 -11.18
C PHE A 378 -29.77 3.87 -10.79
N VAL A 379 -30.00 3.63 -9.51
CA VAL A 379 -30.57 2.38 -8.98
C VAL A 379 -31.95 2.10 -9.60
N GLU A 380 -32.80 3.14 -9.73
CA GLU A 380 -34.10 3.03 -10.40
C GLU A 380 -33.93 2.72 -11.90
N ARG A 381 -33.09 3.44 -12.60
CA ARG A 381 -32.86 3.25 -14.04
C ARG A 381 -32.31 1.86 -14.37
N GLU A 382 -31.39 1.37 -13.57
CA GLU A 382 -30.78 0.05 -13.75
C GLU A 382 -31.61 -1.08 -13.18
N ASP A 383 -32.73 -0.79 -12.51
CA ASP A 383 -33.62 -1.78 -11.90
C ASP A 383 -32.87 -2.70 -10.90
N ILE A 384 -32.01 -2.13 -10.04
CA ILE A 384 -31.28 -2.86 -9.01
C ILE A 384 -32.25 -3.26 -7.91
N LYS A 385 -32.30 -4.56 -7.55
CA LYS A 385 -33.35 -5.14 -6.69
C LYS A 385 -32.89 -5.44 -5.27
N TRP A 386 -31.60 -5.55 -5.03
CA TRP A 386 -31.07 -5.83 -3.70
C TRP A 386 -30.89 -4.55 -2.89
N PRO A 387 -30.86 -4.65 -1.55
CA PRO A 387 -30.66 -3.52 -0.67
C PRO A 387 -29.42 -2.70 -1.03
N GLN A 388 -29.58 -1.38 -1.03
CA GLN A 388 -28.53 -0.43 -1.33
C GLN A 388 -28.35 0.53 -0.15
N ILE A 389 -27.14 0.61 0.39
CA ILE A 389 -26.76 1.54 1.45
C ILE A 389 -25.91 2.64 0.79
N PRO A 390 -26.37 3.90 0.77
CA PRO A 390 -25.58 5.00 0.27
C PRO A 390 -24.61 5.49 1.35
N GLU A 391 -23.33 5.51 1.06
CA GLU A 391 -22.32 6.28 1.80
C GLU A 391 -21.90 7.48 0.95
N ILE A 392 -22.15 8.68 1.45
CA ILE A 392 -21.90 9.92 0.70
C ILE A 392 -20.49 10.42 1.03
N TYR A 393 -19.72 10.75 0.00
CA TYR A 393 -18.34 11.26 0.13
C TYR A 393 -18.20 12.26 1.29
N GLU A 394 -17.18 12.05 2.12
CA GLU A 394 -16.77 12.92 3.22
C GLU A 394 -17.77 13.06 4.39
N GLU A 395 -18.98 12.53 4.28
CA GLU A 395 -20.00 12.67 5.32
C GLU A 395 -20.26 11.37 6.10
N ASP A 396 -20.23 10.22 5.41
CA ASP A 396 -20.56 8.91 6.00
C ASP A 396 -19.81 7.79 5.22
N SER A 397 -18.66 7.36 5.69
CA SER A 397 -17.91 6.22 5.12
C SER A 397 -17.65 5.10 6.15
N GLU A 398 -18.47 5.05 7.21
CA GLU A 398 -18.26 4.18 8.37
C GLU A 398 -18.13 2.69 8.01
N ILE A 399 -18.92 2.18 7.03
CA ILE A 399 -18.88 0.77 6.67
C ILE A 399 -17.67 0.48 5.77
N GLN A 400 -17.32 1.41 4.87
CA GLN A 400 -16.13 1.27 4.03
C GLN A 400 -14.85 1.27 4.87
N GLU A 401 -14.76 2.16 5.86
CA GLU A 401 -13.66 2.18 6.82
C GLU A 401 -13.60 0.89 7.65
N LEU A 402 -14.76 0.38 8.09
CA LEU A 402 -14.87 -0.86 8.85
C LEU A 402 -14.38 -2.10 8.06
N TYR A 403 -14.54 -2.08 6.74
CA TYR A 403 -14.10 -3.12 5.82
C TYR A 403 -12.80 -2.79 5.09
N PHE A 404 -12.10 -1.73 5.48
CA PHE A 404 -10.84 -1.24 4.90
C PHE A 404 -10.90 -1.06 3.37
N VAL A 405 -12.07 -0.61 2.85
CA VAL A 405 -12.29 -0.47 1.41
C VAL A 405 -11.69 0.83 0.90
N ASN A 406 -10.69 0.73 0.04
CA ASN A 406 -10.01 1.86 -0.62
C ASN A 406 -10.03 1.75 -2.16
N SER A 407 -10.53 0.63 -2.69
CA SER A 407 -10.66 0.39 -4.13
C SER A 407 -12.04 -0.19 -4.49
N TYR A 408 -12.46 -0.02 -5.76
CA TYR A 408 -13.77 -0.47 -6.24
C TYR A 408 -13.67 -1.19 -7.59
N PRO A 409 -14.43 -2.30 -7.77
CA PRO A 409 -15.32 -2.93 -6.78
C PRO A 409 -14.54 -3.78 -5.76
N THR A 410 -15.05 -3.84 -4.52
CA THR A 410 -14.59 -4.78 -3.49
C THR A 410 -15.75 -5.66 -3.03
N TYR A 411 -15.50 -6.96 -2.88
CA TYR A 411 -16.54 -7.96 -2.58
C TYR A 411 -16.15 -8.84 -1.41
N TYR A 412 -17.16 -9.17 -0.58
CA TYR A 412 -17.06 -10.20 0.45
C TYR A 412 -18.26 -11.13 0.36
N LEU A 413 -18.05 -12.43 0.54
CA LEU A 413 -19.11 -13.41 0.73
C LEU A 413 -19.08 -13.92 2.17
N VAL A 414 -20.18 -13.69 2.88
CA VAL A 414 -20.37 -14.07 4.29
C VAL A 414 -21.28 -15.26 4.35
N ASN A 415 -20.92 -16.28 5.15
CA ASN A 415 -21.73 -17.48 5.34
C ASN A 415 -22.90 -17.24 6.33
N PRO A 416 -23.85 -18.22 6.47
CA PRO A 416 -24.97 -18.10 7.40
C PRO A 416 -24.60 -17.87 8.87
N ASP A 417 -23.42 -18.25 9.28
CA ASP A 417 -22.91 -18.06 10.66
C ASP A 417 -22.23 -16.68 10.83
N GLY A 418 -22.01 -15.97 9.72
CA GLY A 418 -21.44 -14.62 9.67
C GLY A 418 -19.95 -14.56 9.48
N GLU A 419 -19.35 -15.65 9.04
CA GLU A 419 -17.93 -15.69 8.70
C GLU A 419 -17.72 -15.38 7.21
N ILE A 420 -16.68 -14.66 6.88
CA ILE A 420 -16.23 -14.47 5.50
C ILE A 420 -15.79 -15.83 4.95
N VAL A 421 -16.25 -16.19 3.76
CA VAL A 421 -15.87 -17.44 3.09
C VAL A 421 -15.16 -17.22 1.76
N GLU A 422 -15.37 -16.07 1.13
CA GLU A 422 -14.66 -15.62 -0.09
C GLU A 422 -14.57 -14.09 -0.08
N TYR A 423 -13.60 -13.53 -0.79
CA TYR A 423 -13.44 -12.09 -0.99
C TYR A 423 -12.73 -11.77 -2.32
N GLY A 424 -12.77 -10.51 -2.72
CA GLY A 424 -12.03 -9.98 -3.86
C GLY A 424 -12.33 -10.68 -5.18
N MET A 425 -11.29 -11.09 -5.91
CA MET A 425 -11.39 -11.60 -7.28
C MET A 425 -12.20 -12.90 -7.43
N ALA A 426 -12.32 -13.72 -6.38
CA ALA A 426 -13.21 -14.89 -6.41
C ALA A 426 -14.68 -14.53 -6.65
N LEU A 427 -15.05 -13.28 -6.35
CA LEU A 427 -16.41 -12.72 -6.51
C LEU A 427 -16.49 -11.73 -7.68
N SER A 428 -15.45 -11.57 -8.47
CA SER A 428 -15.46 -10.74 -9.67
C SER A 428 -16.44 -11.27 -10.72
N ALA A 429 -16.86 -10.42 -11.66
CA ALA A 429 -17.82 -10.79 -12.70
C ALA A 429 -17.46 -12.07 -13.47
N GLY A 430 -16.17 -12.34 -13.66
CA GLY A 430 -15.70 -13.56 -14.36
C GLY A 430 -15.88 -14.85 -13.55
N ASN A 431 -15.83 -14.77 -12.23
CA ASN A 431 -15.81 -15.92 -11.32
C ASN A 431 -17.09 -16.06 -10.48
N LEU A 432 -17.90 -14.99 -10.36
CA LEU A 432 -19.03 -14.87 -9.43
C LEU A 432 -19.99 -16.07 -9.48
N MET A 433 -20.45 -16.45 -10.68
CA MET A 433 -21.44 -17.52 -10.81
C MET A 433 -20.90 -18.88 -10.40
N GLU A 434 -19.64 -19.18 -10.71
CA GLU A 434 -18.96 -20.41 -10.32
C GLU A 434 -18.75 -20.43 -8.79
N THR A 435 -18.31 -19.31 -8.23
CA THR A 435 -18.08 -19.17 -6.79
C THR A 435 -19.38 -19.34 -6.02
N LEU A 436 -20.46 -18.66 -6.42
CA LEU A 436 -21.75 -18.79 -5.74
C LEU A 436 -22.34 -20.21 -5.85
N ALA A 437 -22.19 -20.89 -7.00
CA ALA A 437 -22.61 -22.27 -7.16
C ALA A 437 -21.91 -23.22 -6.16
N LYS A 438 -20.62 -22.99 -5.87
CA LYS A 438 -19.86 -23.76 -4.87
C LYS A 438 -20.49 -23.74 -3.47
N TYR A 439 -21.15 -22.64 -3.08
CA TYR A 439 -21.71 -22.44 -1.74
C TYR A 439 -23.23 -22.62 -1.66
N LEU A 440 -23.96 -22.43 -2.77
CA LEU A 440 -25.42 -22.37 -2.79
C LEU A 440 -26.10 -23.57 -3.46
N GLU A 441 -25.35 -24.41 -4.21
CA GLU A 441 -25.81 -25.66 -4.83
C GLU A 441 -25.27 -26.88 -4.08
#